data_c14f04ab3408c548bc1c22fe1aaf6e3d
#
_entry.id   c14f04ab3408c548bc1c22fe1aaf6e3d
#
_cell.length_a   1.000
_cell.length_b   1.000
_cell.length_c   1.000
_cell.angle_alpha   90.00
_cell.angle_beta   90.00
_cell.angle_gamma   90.00
#
_symmetry.space_group_name_H-M   'P 1'
#
loop_
_entity.id
_entity.type
_entity.pdbx_description
1 polymer ?
#
loop_
_entity_poly.entity_id
_entity_poly.type
_entity_poly.pdbx_seq_one_letter_code
_entity_poly.pdbx_strand_id
1 'polypeptide(L)'
;MLVTLPATLKGVKLLFAHDTEDALISTVALVNSSSNGIEELVELADLDAFVMLWGWTGSRSRNQGELDAVHALRDRLRAVWEADEVGAVDVVNDLLRGADALPQLVRHDEWDYHLHATSSEAPLADRIAVDAAMALIDVIRTKQFDRLRICAAGDCSNVLVDLSKNHSRRFCDRGCGNRVNVAAYRARLRS
;
A
#
# COMPACT_ATOMS: atom_id res chain seq x y z
N MET A 1 -20.30 -1.83 -12.37
CA MET A 1 -20.80 -0.68 -11.56
C MET A 1 -19.56 0.16 -11.24
N LEU A 2 -19.37 1.27 -11.96
CA LEU A 2 -18.22 2.15 -11.77
C LEU A 2 -18.25 2.69 -10.34
N VAL A 3 -17.24 2.32 -9.53
CA VAL A 3 -16.98 3.01 -8.27
C VAL A 3 -16.30 4.32 -8.64
N THR A 4 -17.10 5.37 -8.76
CA THR A 4 -16.60 6.74 -8.89
C THR A 4 -15.94 7.11 -7.57
N LEU A 5 -14.62 7.25 -7.55
CA LEU A 5 -13.92 7.87 -6.43
C LEU A 5 -14.54 9.25 -6.18
N PRO A 6 -14.84 9.63 -4.94
CA PRO A 6 -15.50 10.89 -4.65
C PRO A 6 -14.63 12.06 -5.07
N ALA A 7 -15.23 12.96 -5.83
CA ALA A 7 -14.64 14.22 -6.22
C ALA A 7 -13.99 14.94 -5.04
N THR A 8 -12.80 15.43 -5.26
CA THR A 8 -11.97 16.31 -4.43
C THR A 8 -12.77 17.07 -3.36
N LEU A 9 -12.61 16.69 -2.10
CA LEU A 9 -13.03 17.51 -0.96
C LEU A 9 -12.15 18.78 -0.94
N LYS A 10 -12.64 19.85 -1.53
CA LYS A 10 -12.00 21.18 -1.43
C LYS A 10 -11.87 21.56 0.04
N GLY A 11 -10.63 21.60 0.55
CA GLY A 11 -10.30 22.09 1.89
C GLY A 11 -9.73 21.09 2.89
N VAL A 12 -9.60 19.81 2.55
CA VAL A 12 -8.84 18.86 3.37
C VAL A 12 -7.36 19.03 3.03
N LYS A 13 -6.55 19.45 4.00
CA LYS A 13 -5.09 19.46 3.85
C LYS A 13 -4.64 18.01 3.87
N LEU A 14 -4.30 17.45 2.72
CA LEU A 14 -3.70 16.13 2.60
C LEU A 14 -2.37 16.11 3.39
N LEU A 15 -2.06 14.98 3.99
CA LEU A 15 -0.80 14.79 4.71
C LEU A 15 0.36 14.68 3.72
N PHE A 16 0.13 13.95 2.65
CA PHE A 16 1.04 13.77 1.52
C PHE A 16 0.37 14.27 0.23
N ALA A 17 1.07 14.25 -0.89
CA ALA A 17 0.45 14.43 -2.19
C ALA A 17 -0.56 13.30 -2.46
N HIS A 18 -1.55 13.55 -3.31
CA HIS A 18 -2.67 12.60 -3.53
C HIS A 18 -2.16 11.27 -4.08
N ASP A 19 -1.24 11.30 -5.04
CA ASP A 19 -0.59 10.12 -5.62
C ASP A 19 0.20 9.32 -4.58
N THR A 20 0.86 9.99 -3.64
CA THR A 20 1.55 9.35 -2.51
C THR A 20 0.56 8.62 -1.59
N GLU A 21 -0.57 9.26 -1.23
CA GLU A 21 -1.57 8.61 -0.36
C GLU A 21 -2.20 7.39 -1.04
N ASP A 22 -2.55 7.49 -2.33
CA ASP A 22 -3.11 6.38 -3.12
C ASP A 22 -2.11 5.22 -3.25
N ALA A 23 -0.83 5.51 -3.52
CA ALA A 23 0.23 4.51 -3.58
C ALA A 23 0.44 3.81 -2.23
N LEU A 24 0.39 4.53 -1.10
CA LEU A 24 0.49 3.93 0.23
C LEU A 24 -0.70 3.02 0.53
N ILE A 25 -1.92 3.44 0.20
CA ILE A 25 -3.13 2.65 0.46
C ILE A 25 -3.13 1.38 -0.40
N SER A 26 -2.79 1.48 -1.69
CA SER A 26 -2.71 0.32 -2.59
C SER A 26 -1.60 -0.65 -2.17
N THR A 27 -0.46 -0.13 -1.71
CA THR A 27 0.63 -0.93 -1.15
C THR A 27 0.18 -1.72 0.08
N VAL A 28 -0.51 -1.08 1.02
CA VAL A 28 -1.10 -1.74 2.20
C VAL A 28 -2.09 -2.83 1.78
N ALA A 29 -2.95 -2.55 0.79
CA ALA A 29 -3.90 -3.53 0.28
C ALA A 29 -3.18 -4.74 -0.35
N LEU A 30 -2.13 -4.50 -1.14
CA LEU A 30 -1.32 -5.56 -1.74
C LEU A 30 -0.64 -6.42 -0.67
N VAL A 31 0.03 -5.84 0.29
CA VAL A 31 0.69 -6.57 1.38
C VAL A 31 -0.31 -7.39 2.18
N ASN A 32 -1.50 -6.86 2.43
CA ASN A 32 -2.56 -7.52 3.21
C ASN A 32 -3.37 -8.54 2.39
N SER A 33 -3.19 -8.63 1.08
CA SER A 33 -3.84 -9.65 0.24
C SER A 33 -3.35 -11.07 0.57
N SER A 34 -2.19 -11.18 1.24
CA SER A 34 -1.74 -12.43 1.87
C SER A 34 -1.49 -12.19 3.36
N SER A 35 -2.46 -12.50 4.18
CA SER A 35 -2.35 -12.29 5.63
C SER A 35 -3.28 -13.21 6.43
N ASN A 36 -2.89 -13.51 7.67
CA ASN A 36 -3.69 -14.32 8.59
C ASN A 36 -4.13 -15.69 8.00
N GLY A 37 -3.29 -16.29 7.14
CA GLY A 37 -3.55 -17.57 6.48
C GLY A 37 -4.54 -17.49 5.30
N ILE A 38 -4.87 -16.30 4.83
CA ILE A 38 -5.75 -16.07 3.67
C ILE A 38 -4.90 -15.54 2.52
N GLU A 39 -5.03 -16.13 1.34
CA GLU A 39 -4.52 -15.64 0.05
C GLU A 39 -5.69 -15.10 -0.77
N GLU A 40 -5.66 -13.83 -1.15
CA GLU A 40 -6.72 -13.17 -1.92
C GLU A 40 -6.40 -13.07 -3.41
N LEU A 41 -5.12 -13.20 -3.79
CA LEU A 41 -4.69 -13.22 -5.18
C LEU A 41 -4.35 -14.67 -5.58
N VAL A 42 -5.35 -15.54 -5.65
CA VAL A 42 -5.16 -16.98 -5.89
C VAL A 42 -4.87 -17.26 -7.36
N GLU A 43 -5.53 -16.56 -8.26
CA GLU A 43 -5.44 -16.74 -9.70
C GLU A 43 -5.27 -15.41 -10.46
N LEU A 44 -5.00 -15.49 -11.75
CA LEU A 44 -4.80 -14.31 -12.59
C LEU A 44 -6.01 -13.37 -12.63
N ALA A 45 -7.23 -13.91 -12.52
CA ALA A 45 -8.44 -13.12 -12.48
C ALA A 45 -8.51 -12.23 -11.23
N ASP A 46 -8.01 -12.72 -10.09
CA ASP A 46 -7.94 -11.94 -8.85
C ASP A 46 -6.94 -10.80 -9.00
N LEU A 47 -5.77 -11.08 -9.60
CA LEU A 47 -4.77 -10.05 -9.91
C LEU A 47 -5.32 -9.01 -10.88
N ASP A 48 -6.06 -9.42 -11.93
CA ASP A 48 -6.69 -8.50 -12.88
C ASP A 48 -7.71 -7.59 -12.17
N ALA A 49 -8.53 -8.15 -11.28
CA ALA A 49 -9.48 -7.38 -10.48
C ALA A 49 -8.76 -6.38 -9.55
N PHE A 50 -7.67 -6.80 -8.92
CA PHE A 50 -6.86 -5.96 -8.06
C PHE A 50 -6.23 -4.79 -8.83
N VAL A 51 -5.60 -5.06 -9.97
CA VAL A 51 -5.02 -4.05 -10.87
C VAL A 51 -6.07 -3.04 -11.33
N MET A 52 -7.25 -3.52 -11.72
CA MET A 52 -8.36 -2.66 -12.15
C MET A 52 -8.89 -1.80 -10.98
N LEU A 53 -9.01 -2.36 -9.79
CA LEU A 53 -9.49 -1.65 -8.59
C LEU A 53 -8.58 -0.47 -8.23
N TRP A 54 -7.26 -0.66 -8.35
CA TRP A 54 -6.27 0.35 -7.98
C TRP A 54 -5.81 1.22 -9.16
N GLY A 55 -6.37 1.00 -10.35
CA GLY A 55 -6.12 1.83 -11.53
C GLY A 55 -4.71 1.74 -12.11
N TRP A 56 -3.96 0.66 -11.82
CA TRP A 56 -2.65 0.47 -12.44
C TRP A 56 -2.76 0.24 -13.93
N THR A 57 -2.09 1.09 -14.70
CA THR A 57 -2.06 1.06 -16.17
C THR A 57 -0.74 0.51 -16.69
N GLY A 58 -0.63 0.34 -18.01
CA GLY A 58 0.58 -0.14 -18.69
C GLY A 58 0.54 -1.62 -19.03
N SER A 59 1.68 -2.12 -19.49
CA SER A 59 1.82 -3.47 -20.04
C SER A 59 1.59 -4.58 -19.01
N ARG A 60 0.97 -5.68 -19.43
CA ARG A 60 0.63 -6.83 -18.60
C ARG A 60 0.95 -8.14 -19.35
N SER A 61 1.70 -9.01 -18.70
CA SER A 61 1.98 -10.35 -19.24
C SER A 61 0.82 -11.33 -19.06
N ARG A 62 -0.02 -11.12 -18.05
CA ARG A 62 -1.19 -11.94 -17.69
C ARG A 62 -0.90 -13.44 -17.70
N ASN A 63 0.18 -13.82 -17.05
CA ASN A 63 0.60 -15.20 -16.91
C ASN A 63 1.01 -15.51 -15.46
N GLN A 64 1.27 -16.79 -15.17
CA GLN A 64 1.64 -17.21 -13.83
C GLN A 64 2.89 -16.50 -13.30
N GLY A 65 3.88 -16.23 -14.13
CA GLY A 65 5.10 -15.52 -13.75
C GLY A 65 4.83 -14.09 -13.26
N GLU A 66 3.82 -13.40 -13.82
CA GLU A 66 3.40 -12.07 -13.33
C GLU A 66 2.75 -12.17 -11.96
N LEU A 67 1.90 -13.16 -11.72
CA LEU A 67 1.28 -13.40 -10.41
C LEU A 67 2.35 -13.75 -9.37
N ASP A 68 3.26 -14.65 -9.71
CA ASP A 68 4.36 -15.06 -8.83
C ASP A 68 5.28 -13.88 -8.48
N ALA A 69 5.58 -12.99 -9.44
CA ALA A 69 6.37 -11.78 -9.20
C ALA A 69 5.66 -10.81 -8.23
N VAL A 70 4.33 -10.64 -8.37
CA VAL A 70 3.54 -9.84 -7.45
C VAL A 70 3.49 -10.47 -6.05
N HIS A 71 3.40 -11.80 -5.96
CA HIS A 71 3.49 -12.51 -4.67
C HIS A 71 4.84 -12.27 -3.99
N ALA A 72 5.95 -12.42 -4.72
CA ALA A 72 7.29 -12.16 -4.18
C ALA A 72 7.48 -10.70 -3.76
N LEU A 73 6.88 -9.76 -4.46
CA LEU A 73 6.93 -8.34 -4.08
C LEU A 73 6.26 -8.07 -2.73
N ARG A 74 5.16 -8.76 -2.38
CA ARG A 74 4.47 -8.55 -1.10
C ARG A 74 5.37 -8.76 0.10
N ASP A 75 6.19 -9.80 0.08
CA ASP A 75 7.12 -10.09 1.19
C ASP A 75 8.19 -9.00 1.32
N ARG A 76 8.71 -8.52 0.19
CA ARG A 76 9.65 -7.41 0.16
C ARG A 76 9.05 -6.11 0.71
N LEU A 77 7.80 -5.80 0.32
CA LEU A 77 7.09 -4.63 0.82
C LEU A 77 6.78 -4.76 2.31
N ARG A 78 6.34 -5.93 2.78
CA ARG A 78 6.06 -6.19 4.20
C ARG A 78 7.26 -5.89 5.09
N ALA A 79 8.47 -6.19 4.63
CA ALA A 79 9.69 -5.95 5.37
C ALA A 79 9.86 -4.47 5.80
N VAL A 80 9.25 -3.51 5.08
CA VAL A 80 9.26 -2.08 5.46
C VAL A 80 8.53 -1.84 6.78
N TRP A 81 7.41 -2.55 7.03
CA TRP A 81 6.64 -2.43 8.29
C TRP A 81 7.25 -3.20 9.46
N GLU A 82 8.14 -4.14 9.17
CA GLU A 82 8.81 -4.99 10.17
C GLU A 82 10.19 -4.47 10.54
N ALA A 83 10.76 -3.54 9.76
CA ALA A 83 12.04 -2.91 9.97
C ALA A 83 11.95 -1.65 10.84
N ASP A 84 13.08 -1.20 11.35
CA ASP A 84 13.24 0.18 11.80
C ASP A 84 13.43 1.14 10.61
N GLU A 85 13.50 2.45 10.86
CA GLU A 85 13.63 3.46 9.80
C GLU A 85 14.87 3.22 8.91
N VAL A 86 15.97 2.74 9.47
CA VAL A 86 17.22 2.49 8.72
C VAL A 86 17.06 1.27 7.81
N GLY A 87 16.54 0.17 8.34
CA GLY A 87 16.26 -1.02 7.54
C GLY A 87 15.20 -0.77 6.46
N ALA A 88 14.19 0.05 6.74
CA ALA A 88 13.20 0.45 5.74
C ALA A 88 13.82 1.24 4.59
N VAL A 89 14.80 2.12 4.85
CA VAL A 89 15.57 2.83 3.81
C VAL A 89 16.29 1.85 2.90
N ASP A 90 16.90 0.80 3.46
CA ASP A 90 17.60 -0.21 2.68
C ASP A 90 16.62 -0.96 1.76
N VAL A 91 15.46 -1.37 2.28
CA VAL A 91 14.41 -2.04 1.49
C VAL A 91 13.93 -1.12 0.36
N VAL A 92 13.62 0.15 0.64
CA VAL A 92 13.17 1.13 -0.36
C VAL A 92 14.21 1.30 -1.46
N ASN A 93 15.49 1.45 -1.10
CA ASN A 93 16.57 1.57 -2.07
C ASN A 93 16.75 0.30 -2.91
N ASP A 94 16.55 -0.89 -2.34
CA ASP A 94 16.61 -2.16 -3.07
C ASP A 94 15.44 -2.32 -4.05
N LEU A 95 14.24 -1.84 -3.70
CA LEU A 95 13.10 -1.80 -4.61
C LEU A 95 13.40 -0.93 -5.83
N LEU A 96 13.93 0.29 -5.61
CA LEU A 96 14.27 1.22 -6.69
C LEU A 96 15.40 0.70 -7.59
N ARG A 97 16.46 0.16 -6.99
CA ARG A 97 17.58 -0.41 -7.76
C ARG A 97 17.15 -1.63 -8.59
N GLY A 98 16.32 -2.51 -8.01
CA GLY A 98 15.86 -3.72 -8.68
C GLY A 98 14.99 -3.45 -9.91
N ALA A 99 14.34 -2.30 -9.97
CA ALA A 99 13.49 -1.88 -11.07
C ALA A 99 14.15 -0.83 -11.98
N ASP A 100 15.45 -0.53 -11.81
CA ASP A 100 16.17 0.53 -12.54
C ASP A 100 15.37 1.86 -12.56
N ALA A 101 14.83 2.26 -11.41
CA ALA A 101 13.94 3.39 -11.30
C ALA A 101 14.61 4.71 -11.68
N LEU A 102 14.01 5.43 -12.63
CA LEU A 102 14.46 6.74 -13.12
C LEU A 102 13.33 7.77 -12.95
N PRO A 103 13.23 8.45 -11.80
CA PRO A 103 12.14 9.39 -11.54
C PRO A 103 12.05 10.50 -12.57
N GLN A 104 10.87 10.70 -13.14
CA GLN A 104 10.54 11.76 -14.09
C GLN A 104 9.24 12.43 -13.68
N LEU A 105 9.18 13.75 -13.79
CA LEU A 105 7.97 14.52 -13.60
C LEU A 105 7.15 14.48 -14.89
N VAL A 106 5.95 13.91 -14.83
CA VAL A 106 5.06 13.76 -15.99
C VAL A 106 3.70 14.39 -15.71
N ARG A 107 2.99 14.67 -16.78
CA ARG A 107 1.58 15.12 -16.75
C ARG A 107 0.85 14.43 -17.88
N HIS A 108 -0.20 13.70 -17.57
CA HIS A 108 -1.09 13.06 -18.54
C HIS A 108 -2.50 12.91 -17.99
N ASP A 109 -3.46 12.70 -18.88
CA ASP A 109 -4.88 12.59 -18.57
C ASP A 109 -5.40 13.80 -17.77
N GLU A 110 -6.18 13.57 -16.74
CA GLU A 110 -6.72 14.60 -15.86
C GLU A 110 -5.82 14.89 -14.63
N TRP A 111 -4.68 14.22 -14.54
CA TRP A 111 -3.74 14.37 -13.42
C TRP A 111 -2.80 15.56 -13.64
N ASP A 112 -2.54 16.30 -12.57
CA ASP A 112 -1.49 17.32 -12.57
C ASP A 112 -0.10 16.67 -12.53
N TYR A 113 0.97 17.45 -12.48
CA TYR A 113 2.33 16.93 -12.43
C TYR A 113 2.52 15.93 -11.27
N HIS A 114 2.94 14.73 -11.61
CA HIS A 114 3.26 13.65 -10.68
C HIS A 114 4.49 12.86 -11.14
N LEU A 115 5.04 12.04 -10.26
CA LEU A 115 6.27 11.32 -10.54
C LEU A 115 5.97 9.94 -11.13
N HIS A 116 6.57 9.67 -12.28
CA HIS A 116 6.77 8.32 -12.79
C HIS A 116 8.26 7.96 -12.72
N ALA A 117 8.57 6.76 -12.29
CA ALA A 117 9.96 6.34 -12.18
C ALA A 117 10.25 5.04 -12.92
N THR A 118 9.25 4.49 -13.65
CA THR A 118 9.37 3.32 -14.51
C THR A 118 8.63 3.54 -15.82
N SER A 119 9.04 2.79 -16.86
CA SER A 119 8.29 2.72 -18.12
C SER A 119 6.96 2.02 -17.93
N SER A 120 5.93 2.42 -18.70
CA SER A 120 4.65 1.70 -18.80
C SER A 120 4.81 0.26 -19.33
N GLU A 121 5.92 -0.03 -20.00
CA GLU A 121 6.26 -1.37 -20.53
C GLU A 121 7.02 -2.24 -19.51
N ALA A 122 7.44 -1.69 -18.38
CA ALA A 122 8.10 -2.47 -17.34
C ALA A 122 7.14 -3.52 -16.74
N PRO A 123 7.66 -4.63 -16.21
CA PRO A 123 6.85 -5.64 -15.53
C PRO A 123 5.94 -5.02 -14.46
N LEU A 124 4.71 -5.55 -14.29
CA LEU A 124 3.75 -5.03 -13.32
C LEU A 124 4.34 -4.93 -11.91
N ALA A 125 5.03 -5.97 -11.45
CA ALA A 125 5.63 -5.99 -10.11
C ALA A 125 6.66 -4.88 -9.92
N ASP A 126 7.45 -4.55 -10.94
CA ASP A 126 8.44 -3.47 -10.88
C ASP A 126 7.76 -2.09 -10.80
N ARG A 127 6.70 -1.88 -11.58
CA ARG A 127 5.93 -0.63 -11.52
C ARG A 127 5.32 -0.43 -10.13
N ILE A 128 4.66 -1.47 -9.58
CA ILE A 128 4.11 -1.42 -8.22
C ILE A 128 5.21 -1.18 -7.18
N ALA A 129 6.36 -1.87 -7.31
CA ALA A 129 7.49 -1.71 -6.40
C ALA A 129 8.00 -0.28 -6.36
N VAL A 130 8.09 0.36 -7.52
CA VAL A 130 8.58 1.74 -7.63
C VAL A 130 7.56 2.74 -7.11
N ASP A 131 6.27 2.60 -7.44
CA ASP A 131 5.22 3.47 -6.91
C ASP A 131 5.18 3.41 -5.38
N ALA A 132 5.25 2.20 -4.81
CA ALA A 132 5.34 1.99 -3.36
C ALA A 132 6.61 2.63 -2.78
N ALA A 133 7.78 2.42 -3.40
CA ALA A 133 9.04 2.96 -2.93
C ALA A 133 9.05 4.50 -2.96
N MET A 134 8.53 5.13 -4.02
CA MET A 134 8.41 6.59 -4.11
C MET A 134 7.51 7.16 -3.01
N ALA A 135 6.38 6.53 -2.72
CA ALA A 135 5.49 6.94 -1.64
C ALA A 135 6.15 6.76 -0.25
N LEU A 136 6.89 5.67 -0.04
CA LEU A 136 7.63 5.43 1.20
C LEU A 136 8.79 6.42 1.40
N ILE A 137 9.43 6.90 0.32
CA ILE A 137 10.41 7.99 0.39
C ILE A 137 9.78 9.23 1.01
N ASP A 138 8.57 9.61 0.61
CA ASP A 138 7.89 10.77 1.18
C ASP A 138 7.58 10.58 2.66
N VAL A 139 7.13 9.39 3.08
CA VAL A 139 6.91 9.06 4.50
C VAL A 139 8.18 9.23 5.32
N ILE A 140 9.31 8.68 4.85
CA ILE A 140 10.61 8.74 5.55
C ILE A 140 11.13 10.20 5.59
N ARG A 141 11.16 10.88 4.45
CA ARG A 141 11.70 12.24 4.35
C ARG A 141 10.90 13.26 5.17
N THR A 142 9.60 13.08 5.30
CA THR A 142 8.74 13.95 6.10
C THR A 142 8.70 13.55 7.59
N LYS A 143 9.53 12.58 7.99
CA LYS A 143 9.60 12.10 9.38
C LYS A 143 8.26 11.56 9.90
N GLN A 144 7.56 10.82 9.05
CA GLN A 144 6.26 10.22 9.35
C GLN A 144 6.33 8.67 9.39
N PHE A 145 7.52 8.12 9.61
CA PHE A 145 7.74 6.66 9.59
C PHE A 145 6.86 5.92 10.63
N ASP A 146 6.56 6.55 11.76
CA ASP A 146 5.67 6.05 12.80
C ASP A 146 4.20 5.85 12.37
N ARG A 147 3.84 6.31 11.16
CA ARG A 147 2.53 6.03 10.54
C ARG A 147 2.43 4.66 9.90
N LEU A 148 3.57 4.04 9.60
CA LEU A 148 3.61 2.67 9.12
C LEU A 148 3.48 1.73 10.34
N ARG A 149 2.35 1.04 10.47
CA ARG A 149 2.01 0.26 11.66
C ARG A 149 1.54 -1.13 11.32
N ILE A 150 1.74 -2.05 12.25
CA ILE A 150 1.06 -3.35 12.26
C ILE A 150 -0.23 -3.20 13.08
N CYS A 151 -1.29 -3.90 12.68
CA CYS A 151 -2.58 -3.88 13.37
C CYS A 151 -2.44 -4.23 14.85
N ALA A 152 -3.03 -3.41 15.73
CA ALA A 152 -2.94 -3.60 17.19
C ALA A 152 -3.83 -4.73 17.74
N ALA A 153 -4.55 -5.48 16.90
CA ALA A 153 -5.26 -6.68 17.32
C ALA A 153 -4.27 -7.83 17.44
N GLY A 154 -4.19 -8.49 18.59
CA GLY A 154 -3.17 -9.51 18.89
C GLY A 154 -3.24 -10.78 18.02
N ASP A 155 -4.31 -10.95 17.26
CA ASP A 155 -4.56 -12.05 16.32
C ASP A 155 -4.56 -11.59 14.84
N CYS A 156 -3.93 -10.44 14.53
CA CYS A 156 -3.93 -9.86 13.20
C CYS A 156 -2.54 -9.38 12.80
N SER A 157 -2.01 -9.87 11.69
CA SER A 157 -0.71 -9.49 11.14
C SER A 157 -0.79 -8.44 10.03
N ASN A 158 -1.98 -7.86 9.77
CA ASN A 158 -2.15 -6.84 8.73
C ASN A 158 -1.33 -5.59 9.03
N VAL A 159 -0.75 -5.04 7.98
CA VAL A 159 -0.11 -3.72 8.03
C VAL A 159 -1.13 -2.62 7.79
N LEU A 160 -0.81 -1.40 8.18
CA LEU A 160 -1.62 -0.21 7.88
C LEU A 160 -0.74 1.02 7.75
N VAL A 161 -1.26 2.03 7.08
CA VAL A 161 -0.75 3.39 7.12
C VAL A 161 -1.75 4.28 7.86
N ASP A 162 -1.26 5.06 8.83
CA ASP A 162 -2.09 5.99 9.59
C ASP A 162 -2.11 7.37 8.93
N LEU A 163 -3.06 7.59 8.04
CA LEU A 163 -3.30 8.89 7.39
C LEU A 163 -4.19 9.81 8.23
N SER A 164 -4.51 9.43 9.47
CA SER A 164 -5.30 10.29 10.36
C SER A 164 -4.50 11.50 10.84
N LYS A 165 -5.19 12.63 11.04
CA LYS A 165 -4.57 13.88 11.50
C LYS A 165 -3.83 13.72 12.84
N ASN A 166 -4.34 12.89 13.72
CA ASN A 166 -3.89 12.78 15.12
C ASN A 166 -3.09 11.50 15.39
N HIS A 167 -2.56 10.82 14.38
CA HIS A 167 -1.83 9.55 14.54
C HIS A 167 -2.61 8.51 15.38
N SER A 168 -3.92 8.41 15.17
CA SER A 168 -4.81 7.65 16.07
C SER A 168 -5.24 6.28 15.53
N ARG A 169 -4.96 5.96 14.26
CA ARG A 169 -5.34 4.70 13.64
C ARG A 169 -4.45 3.56 14.15
N ARG A 170 -5.05 2.60 14.84
CA ARG A 170 -4.38 1.46 15.44
C ARG A 170 -4.74 0.12 14.80
N PHE A 171 -5.84 0.07 14.06
CA PHE A 171 -6.41 -1.16 13.51
C PHE A 171 -6.53 -1.07 11.99
N CYS A 172 -6.36 -2.21 11.33
CA CYS A 172 -6.62 -2.34 9.89
C CYS A 172 -8.13 -2.27 9.58
N ASP A 173 -8.47 -2.20 8.27
CA ASP A 173 -9.86 -2.05 7.80
C ASP A 173 -10.69 -3.35 7.87
N ARG A 174 -10.12 -4.45 8.32
CA ARG A 174 -10.77 -5.76 8.42
C ARG A 174 -11.67 -5.91 9.66
N GLY A 175 -12.15 -4.82 10.24
CA GLY A 175 -13.05 -4.82 11.39
C GLY A 175 -12.38 -5.15 12.73
N CYS A 176 -11.05 -5.19 12.83
CA CYS A 176 -10.30 -5.52 14.04
C CYS A 176 -10.61 -4.57 15.19
N GLY A 177 -10.76 -3.25 14.93
CA GLY A 177 -11.10 -2.28 15.96
C GLY A 177 -12.43 -2.56 16.62
N ASN A 178 -13.45 -2.88 15.83
CA ASN A 178 -14.78 -3.24 16.36
C ASN A 178 -14.72 -4.54 17.17
N ARG A 179 -14.04 -5.56 16.64
CA ARG A 179 -13.87 -6.86 17.32
C ARG A 179 -13.22 -6.71 18.69
N VAL A 180 -12.11 -5.97 18.78
CA VAL A 180 -11.38 -5.71 20.03
C VAL A 180 -12.24 -4.92 21.02
N ASN A 181 -12.94 -3.89 20.55
CA ASN A 181 -13.81 -3.07 21.41
C ASN A 181 -14.99 -3.88 21.98
N VAL A 182 -15.63 -4.73 21.16
CA VAL A 182 -16.71 -5.61 21.60
C VAL A 182 -16.20 -6.65 22.60
N ALA A 183 -15.03 -7.24 22.38
CA ALA A 183 -14.42 -8.18 23.32
C ALA A 183 -14.13 -7.50 24.68
N ALA A 184 -13.54 -6.32 24.68
CA ALA A 184 -13.26 -5.55 25.89
C ALA A 184 -14.55 -5.15 26.65
N TYR A 185 -15.60 -4.78 25.91
CA TYR A 185 -16.91 -4.50 26.52
C TYR A 185 -17.51 -5.71 27.22
N ARG A 186 -17.51 -6.88 26.52
CA ARG A 186 -18.01 -8.13 27.09
C ARG A 186 -17.22 -8.61 28.31
N ALA A 187 -15.90 -8.40 28.33
CA ALA A 187 -15.06 -8.73 29.48
C ALA A 187 -15.45 -7.90 30.72
N ARG A 188 -15.69 -6.60 30.53
CA ARG A 188 -16.13 -5.69 31.63
C ARG A 188 -17.50 -6.03 32.21
N LEU A 189 -18.40 -6.64 31.43
CA LEU A 189 -19.72 -7.05 31.92
C LEU A 189 -19.67 -8.36 32.74
N ARG A 190 -18.55 -9.10 32.68
CA ARG A 190 -18.37 -10.38 33.39
C ARG A 190 -17.55 -10.24 34.68
N SER A 191 -16.91 -9.09 34.86
CA SER A 191 -16.17 -8.71 36.09
C SER A 191 -17.07 -7.96 37.06
#